data_66af0f91ed31f1dadf1c6419f2066688
#
_entry.id   66af0f91ed31f1dadf1c6419f2066688
#
_cell.length_a   1.000
_cell.length_b   1.000
_cell.length_c   1.000
_cell.angle_alpha   90.00
_cell.angle_beta   90.00
_cell.angle_gamma   90.00
#
_symmetry.space_group_name_H-M   'P 1'
#
loop_
_entity.id
_entity.type
_entity.pdbx_description
1 polymer ?
#
loop_
_entity_poly.entity_id
_entity_poly.type
_entity_poly.pdbx_seq_one_letter_code
_entity_poly.pdbx_strand_id
1 'polypeptide(L)'
;MALIGFPSVGKSTLQCKLTGTESEAADYEFTTLTCIPGTMHYKKSKIQVLDLPGIIEGAAHGKGRGREVIACARNADAILIVLDAGKEGLNRHREILENELETVGIRLNERPPDVTFTKKASGGVRFASTVPLTKLGPDPQKLATQIMREYRITSADLLAREDISVDQLVDVIVGNR
;
A
#
# COMPACT_ATOMS: atom_id res chain seq x y z
N MET A 1 2.70 -6.88 10.05
CA MET A 1 1.26 -6.58 10.01
C MET A 1 1.06 -5.19 10.64
N ALA A 2 0.29 -4.30 10.02
CA ALA A 2 0.00 -2.97 10.55
C ALA A 2 -1.47 -2.86 10.97
N LEU A 3 -1.73 -2.24 12.13
CA LEU A 3 -3.08 -1.93 12.60
C LEU A 3 -3.43 -0.49 12.21
N ILE A 4 -4.50 -0.31 11.47
CA ILE A 4 -4.99 0.98 11.00
C ILE A 4 -6.43 1.20 11.49
N GLY A 5 -6.78 2.44 11.80
CA GLY A 5 -8.13 2.81 12.21
C GLY A 5 -8.17 4.20 12.81
N PHE A 6 -9.36 4.71 13.06
CA PHE A 6 -9.55 6.01 13.70
C PHE A 6 -8.95 6.04 15.12
N PRO A 7 -8.72 7.22 15.69
CA PRO A 7 -8.33 7.34 17.09
C PRO A 7 -9.34 6.65 18.02
N SER A 8 -8.84 6.02 19.08
CA SER A 8 -9.66 5.42 20.15
C SER A 8 -10.62 4.29 19.72
N VAL A 9 -10.28 3.54 18.67
CA VAL A 9 -11.04 2.34 18.25
C VAL A 9 -10.51 1.03 18.86
N GLY A 10 -9.50 1.11 19.76
CA GLY A 10 -8.97 -0.06 20.47
C GLY A 10 -7.79 -0.77 19.80
N LYS A 11 -7.07 -0.13 18.86
CA LYS A 11 -5.89 -0.70 18.18
C LYS A 11 -4.80 -1.17 19.16
N SER A 12 -4.37 -0.28 20.05
CA SER A 12 -3.35 -0.58 21.06
C SER A 12 -3.79 -1.68 22.03
N THR A 13 -5.07 -1.69 22.41
CA THR A 13 -5.65 -2.76 23.24
C THR A 13 -5.61 -4.10 22.52
N LEU A 14 -5.95 -4.11 21.22
CA LEU A 14 -5.90 -5.30 20.39
C LEU A 14 -4.45 -5.80 20.25
N GLN A 15 -3.50 -4.90 19.99
CA GLN A 15 -2.09 -5.25 19.91
C GLN A 15 -1.59 -5.89 21.20
N CYS A 16 -1.81 -5.26 22.36
CA CYS A 16 -1.41 -5.81 23.65
C CYS A 16 -1.96 -7.21 23.90
N LYS A 17 -3.23 -7.45 23.55
CA LYS A 17 -3.85 -8.78 23.68
C LYS A 17 -3.26 -9.82 22.73
N LEU A 18 -2.90 -9.42 21.51
CA LEU A 18 -2.32 -10.33 20.51
C LEU A 18 -0.85 -10.67 20.82
N THR A 19 -0.11 -9.74 21.37
CA THR A 19 1.34 -9.90 21.59
C THR A 19 1.71 -10.35 22.98
N GLY A 20 0.78 -10.24 23.94
CA GLY A 20 1.01 -10.66 25.33
C GLY A 20 2.00 -9.79 26.12
N THR A 21 2.44 -8.68 25.52
CA THR A 21 3.40 -7.74 26.14
C THR A 21 2.80 -6.34 26.22
N GLU A 22 3.05 -5.66 27.34
CA GLU A 22 3.01 -4.20 27.36
C GLU A 22 4.11 -3.74 26.41
N SER A 23 3.72 -3.07 25.32
CA SER A 23 4.63 -2.72 24.23
C SER A 23 5.61 -1.65 24.70
N GLU A 24 6.91 -1.97 24.71
CA GLU A 24 7.96 -0.96 24.82
C GLU A 24 8.03 -0.17 23.50
N ALA A 25 8.00 1.16 23.61
CA ALA A 25 8.17 2.05 22.45
C ALA A 25 9.55 1.83 21.84
N ALA A 26 9.62 1.39 20.60
CA ALA A 26 10.85 1.30 19.83
C ALA A 26 10.87 2.40 18.77
N ASP A 27 11.95 3.17 18.75
CA ASP A 27 12.25 4.11 17.68
C ASP A 27 12.70 3.31 16.45
N TYR A 28 11.88 3.34 15.40
CA TYR A 28 12.31 2.85 14.10
C TYR A 28 13.16 3.91 13.42
N GLU A 29 14.38 3.58 13.01
CA GLU A 29 15.37 4.47 12.37
C GLU A 29 14.87 5.22 11.12
N PHE A 30 13.69 4.86 10.59
CA PHE A 30 13.17 5.43 9.35
C PHE A 30 11.97 6.38 9.52
N THR A 31 11.46 6.58 10.74
CA THR A 31 10.30 7.45 10.96
C THR A 31 10.40 8.17 12.30
N THR A 32 10.14 9.47 12.29
CA THR A 32 9.83 10.28 13.48
C THR A 32 8.50 9.84 14.15
N LEU A 33 7.89 8.75 13.66
CA LEU A 33 6.66 8.20 14.15
C LEU A 33 6.98 7.12 15.19
N THR A 34 6.53 7.34 16.41
CA THR A 34 6.59 6.34 17.47
C THR A 34 5.58 5.23 17.15
N CYS A 35 6.00 4.23 16.38
CA CYS A 35 5.24 3.01 16.20
C CYS A 35 5.62 2.06 17.32
N ILE A 36 4.64 1.53 18.03
CA ILE A 36 4.88 0.54 19.06
C ILE A 36 4.81 -0.85 18.41
N PRO A 37 5.93 -1.57 18.25
CA PRO A 37 5.92 -2.93 17.73
C PRO A 37 5.58 -3.93 18.83
N GLY A 38 4.66 -4.81 18.54
CA GLY A 38 4.45 -6.01 19.33
C GLY A 38 4.83 -7.26 18.53
N THR A 39 5.19 -8.33 19.18
CA THR A 39 5.49 -9.60 18.53
C THR A 39 4.47 -10.66 18.93
N MET A 40 3.76 -11.19 17.95
CA MET A 40 2.86 -12.32 18.12
C MET A 40 3.52 -13.59 17.59
N HIS A 41 3.47 -14.66 18.38
CA HIS A 41 3.91 -15.98 17.95
C HIS A 41 2.68 -16.83 17.58
N TYR A 42 2.62 -17.28 16.34
CA TYR A 42 1.54 -18.16 15.88
C TYR A 42 2.14 -19.38 15.17
N LYS A 43 1.83 -20.57 15.67
CA LYS A 43 2.48 -21.81 15.27
C LYS A 43 4.01 -21.67 15.38
N LYS A 44 4.74 -21.80 14.27
CA LYS A 44 6.21 -21.64 14.24
C LYS A 44 6.63 -20.27 13.65
N SER A 45 5.68 -19.37 13.43
CA SER A 45 5.93 -18.07 12.80
C SER A 45 5.95 -16.95 13.83
N LYS A 46 6.83 -15.98 13.60
CA LYS A 46 6.92 -14.73 14.36
C LYS A 46 6.31 -13.63 13.52
N ILE A 47 5.25 -13.01 14.00
CA ILE A 47 4.52 -11.94 13.33
C ILE A 47 4.71 -10.65 14.11
N GLN A 48 5.29 -9.65 13.46
CA GLN A 48 5.41 -8.32 14.02
C GLN A 48 4.11 -7.55 13.79
N VAL A 49 3.53 -7.01 14.85
CA VAL A 49 2.31 -6.21 14.83
C VAL A 49 2.65 -4.77 15.17
N LEU A 50 2.38 -3.85 14.25
CA LEU A 50 2.65 -2.43 14.41
C LEU A 50 1.35 -1.71 14.77
N ASP A 51 1.30 -1.05 15.92
CA ASP A 51 0.23 -0.13 16.27
C ASP A 51 0.54 1.24 15.68
N LEU A 52 -0.20 1.61 14.63
CA LEU A 52 -0.03 2.90 13.99
C LEU A 52 -0.98 3.93 14.62
N PRO A 53 -0.56 5.20 14.73
CA PRO A 53 -1.44 6.28 15.16
C PRO A 53 -2.73 6.32 14.34
N GLY A 54 -3.83 6.78 14.95
CA GLY A 54 -5.12 6.84 14.26
C GLY A 54 -5.06 7.71 13.00
N ILE A 55 -5.60 7.16 11.91
CA ILE A 55 -5.80 7.90 10.66
C ILE A 55 -7.10 8.71 10.78
N ILE A 56 -7.06 9.95 10.34
CA ILE A 56 -8.21 10.85 10.23
C ILE A 56 -8.47 11.18 8.78
N GLU A 57 -9.67 11.58 8.43
CA GLU A 57 -10.05 12.02 7.08
C GLU A 57 -9.13 13.14 6.58
N GLY A 58 -8.59 12.99 5.37
CA GLY A 58 -7.60 13.89 4.76
C GLY A 58 -6.16 13.58 5.15
N ALA A 59 -5.89 12.44 5.77
CA ALA A 59 -4.55 11.99 6.14
C ALA A 59 -3.62 11.88 4.93
N ALA A 60 -4.09 11.34 3.82
CA ALA A 60 -3.35 11.23 2.56
C ALA A 60 -2.93 12.61 2.00
N HIS A 61 -3.73 13.65 2.24
CA HIS A 61 -3.45 15.03 1.83
C HIS A 61 -2.62 15.81 2.85
N GLY A 62 -2.09 15.16 3.87
CA GLY A 62 -1.17 15.76 4.84
C GLY A 62 -1.82 16.37 6.07
N LYS A 63 -3.10 16.07 6.35
CA LYS A 63 -3.71 16.41 7.63
C LYS A 63 -3.11 15.54 8.74
N GLY A 64 -2.53 16.17 9.74
CA GLY A 64 -1.88 15.49 10.85
C GLY A 64 -0.62 14.72 10.42
N ARG A 65 -0.35 13.58 11.05
CA ARG A 65 0.76 12.65 10.73
C ARG A 65 0.37 11.56 9.72
N GLY A 66 -0.71 11.78 8.96
CA GLY A 66 -1.27 10.75 8.09
C GLY A 66 -0.30 10.17 7.07
N ARG A 67 0.52 11.02 6.42
CA ARG A 67 1.51 10.55 5.43
C ARG A 67 2.54 9.60 6.03
N GLU A 68 2.99 9.85 7.25
CA GLU A 68 3.98 9.02 7.94
C GLU A 68 3.36 7.66 8.33
N VAL A 69 2.12 7.67 8.83
CA VAL A 69 1.36 6.45 9.16
C VAL A 69 1.17 5.58 7.93
N ILE A 70 0.79 6.18 6.81
CA ILE A 70 0.56 5.48 5.56
C ILE A 70 1.88 4.94 4.97
N ALA A 71 2.98 5.68 5.07
CA ALA A 71 4.29 5.20 4.66
C ALA A 71 4.72 3.94 5.45
N CYS A 72 4.43 3.89 6.76
CA CYS A 72 4.64 2.68 7.55
C CYS A 72 3.73 1.53 7.11
N ALA A 73 2.46 1.82 6.80
CA ALA A 73 1.51 0.83 6.32
C ALA A 73 1.93 0.19 4.99
N ARG A 74 2.50 0.96 4.05
CA ARG A 74 3.01 0.43 2.76
C ARG A 74 4.09 -0.63 2.91
N ASN A 75 4.84 -0.62 3.99
CA ASN A 75 5.90 -1.60 4.24
C ASN A 75 5.40 -2.85 4.97
N ALA A 76 4.13 -2.89 5.36
CA ALA A 76 3.55 -4.06 6.03
C ALA A 76 3.07 -5.10 5.02
N ASP A 77 3.28 -6.38 5.32
CA ASP A 77 2.80 -7.50 4.50
C ASP A 77 1.27 -7.67 4.56
N ALA A 78 0.66 -7.17 5.64
CA ALA A 78 -0.79 -7.17 5.81
C ALA A 78 -1.24 -5.95 6.63
N ILE A 79 -2.38 -5.40 6.28
CA ILE A 79 -3.03 -4.29 6.98
C ILE A 79 -4.32 -4.82 7.61
N LEU A 80 -4.50 -4.55 8.90
CA LEU A 80 -5.72 -4.84 9.62
C LEU A 80 -6.44 -3.55 9.95
N ILE A 81 -7.60 -3.33 9.34
CA ILE A 81 -8.45 -2.17 9.61
C ILE A 81 -9.29 -2.47 10.85
N VAL A 82 -9.10 -1.67 11.89
CA VAL A 82 -9.81 -1.79 13.18
C VAL A 82 -10.93 -0.75 13.23
N LEU A 83 -12.16 -1.23 13.37
CA LEU A 83 -13.37 -0.42 13.44
C LEU A 83 -14.07 -0.64 14.78
N ASP A 84 -14.65 0.43 15.32
CA ASP A 84 -15.44 0.37 16.56
C ASP A 84 -16.92 0.11 16.21
N ALA A 85 -17.38 -1.12 16.47
CA ALA A 85 -18.75 -1.52 16.20
C ALA A 85 -19.81 -0.78 17.03
N GLY A 86 -19.42 -0.14 18.12
CA GLY A 86 -20.32 0.65 18.97
C GLY A 86 -20.55 2.07 18.47
N LYS A 87 -19.81 2.51 17.43
CA LYS A 87 -19.98 3.85 16.86
C LYS A 87 -20.93 3.84 15.68
N GLU A 88 -21.74 4.88 15.59
CA GLU A 88 -22.56 5.12 14.39
C GLU A 88 -21.67 5.41 13.17
N GLY A 89 -22.15 5.04 11.98
CA GLY A 89 -21.44 5.32 10.73
C GLY A 89 -20.28 4.38 10.44
N LEU A 90 -20.31 3.14 10.92
CA LEU A 90 -19.27 2.13 10.72
C LEU A 90 -18.84 1.98 9.24
N ASN A 91 -19.81 1.91 8.32
CA ASN A 91 -19.54 1.80 6.88
C ASN A 91 -18.81 3.04 6.35
N ARG A 92 -19.24 4.23 6.77
CA ARG A 92 -18.57 5.49 6.40
C ARG A 92 -17.12 5.54 6.90
N HIS A 93 -16.88 5.10 8.14
CA HIS A 93 -15.51 5.02 8.68
C HIS A 93 -14.64 4.07 7.89
N ARG A 94 -15.18 2.94 7.47
CA ARG A 94 -14.50 1.98 6.61
C ARG A 94 -14.17 2.60 5.26
N GLU A 95 -15.14 3.19 4.58
CA GLU A 95 -14.96 3.84 3.27
C GLU A 95 -13.89 4.94 3.32
N ILE A 96 -13.88 5.77 4.37
CA ILE A 96 -12.86 6.81 4.53
C ILE A 96 -11.47 6.18 4.63
N LEU A 97 -11.29 5.14 5.45
CA LEU A 97 -9.98 4.49 5.61
C LEU A 97 -9.53 3.79 4.32
N GLU A 98 -10.43 3.12 3.61
CA GLU A 98 -10.15 2.50 2.32
C GLU A 98 -9.72 3.56 1.30
N ASN A 99 -10.45 4.67 1.16
CA ASN A 99 -10.10 5.77 0.26
C ASN A 99 -8.75 6.43 0.61
N GLU A 100 -8.45 6.62 1.91
CA GLU A 100 -7.15 7.18 2.33
C GLU A 100 -5.99 6.25 1.93
N LEU A 101 -6.16 4.93 2.06
CA LEU A 101 -5.16 3.95 1.64
C LEU A 101 -4.99 3.90 0.12
N GLU A 102 -6.09 3.89 -0.62
CA GLU A 102 -6.07 3.89 -2.09
C GLU A 102 -5.44 5.16 -2.67
N THR A 103 -5.72 6.32 -2.07
CA THR A 103 -5.15 7.62 -2.50
C THR A 103 -3.62 7.62 -2.46
N VAL A 104 -3.01 6.84 -1.58
CA VAL A 104 -1.55 6.73 -1.47
C VAL A 104 -0.97 5.52 -2.22
N GLY A 105 -1.78 4.88 -3.03
CA GLY A 105 -1.38 3.79 -3.91
C GLY A 105 -1.28 2.42 -3.23
N ILE A 106 -2.06 2.20 -2.17
CA ILE A 106 -2.26 0.86 -1.62
C ILE A 106 -3.52 0.28 -2.26
N ARG A 107 -3.40 -0.83 -2.97
CA ARG A 107 -4.52 -1.54 -3.58
C ARG A 107 -5.00 -2.62 -2.64
N LEU A 108 -6.24 -2.44 -2.13
CA LEU A 108 -6.80 -3.30 -1.09
C LEU A 108 -7.28 -4.63 -1.66
N ASN A 109 -6.78 -5.72 -1.10
CA ASN A 109 -7.14 -7.10 -1.48
C ASN A 109 -6.91 -7.42 -2.98
N GLU A 110 -6.11 -6.63 -3.67
CA GLU A 110 -5.72 -6.89 -5.05
C GLU A 110 -4.35 -7.58 -5.09
N ARG A 111 -4.20 -8.48 -6.06
CA ARG A 111 -2.91 -9.09 -6.36
C ARG A 111 -2.15 -8.18 -7.31
N PRO A 112 -0.87 -7.86 -7.02
CA PRO A 112 -0.04 -7.15 -7.96
C PRO A 112 -0.01 -7.85 -9.32
N PRO A 113 -0.12 -7.11 -10.43
CA PRO A 113 -0.08 -7.71 -11.76
C PRO A 113 1.30 -8.32 -12.05
N ASP A 114 1.32 -9.45 -12.79
CA ASP A 114 2.56 -10.10 -13.20
C ASP A 114 3.24 -9.31 -14.33
N VAL A 115 3.80 -8.18 -13.95
CA VAL A 115 4.54 -7.27 -14.83
C VAL A 115 5.89 -6.96 -14.23
N THR A 116 6.93 -7.19 -15.01
CA THR A 116 8.29 -6.74 -14.66
C THR A 116 8.53 -5.38 -15.28
N PHE A 117 8.81 -4.38 -14.45
CA PHE A 117 9.16 -3.03 -14.88
C PHE A 117 10.52 -2.64 -14.30
N THR A 118 11.43 -2.22 -15.18
CA THR A 118 12.78 -1.78 -14.77
C THR A 118 13.12 -0.47 -15.47
N LYS A 119 13.27 0.60 -14.70
CA LYS A 119 13.71 1.89 -15.21
C LYS A 119 15.19 1.86 -15.55
N LYS A 120 15.57 2.44 -16.70
CA LYS A 120 16.95 2.49 -17.19
C LYS A 120 17.45 3.93 -17.33
N ALA A 121 18.75 4.10 -17.34
CA ALA A 121 19.38 5.39 -17.60
C ALA A 121 19.30 5.79 -19.08
N SER A 122 19.37 4.82 -20.01
CA SER A 122 19.34 5.03 -21.46
C SER A 122 18.87 3.79 -22.20
N GLY A 123 18.66 3.88 -23.53
CA GLY A 123 18.31 2.75 -24.39
C GLY A 123 16.84 2.72 -24.83
N GLY A 124 16.04 3.73 -24.46
CA GLY A 124 14.62 3.82 -24.83
C GLY A 124 13.72 2.83 -24.10
N VAL A 125 12.46 2.79 -24.49
CA VAL A 125 11.45 1.90 -23.93
C VAL A 125 11.44 0.58 -24.72
N ARG A 126 11.68 -0.52 -24.02
CA ARG A 126 11.46 -1.88 -24.52
C ARG A 126 10.19 -2.42 -23.89
N PHE A 127 9.26 -2.81 -24.73
CA PHE A 127 7.99 -3.38 -24.34
C PHE A 127 7.86 -4.80 -24.90
N ALA A 128 7.53 -5.75 -24.05
CA ALA A 128 7.27 -7.12 -24.45
C ALA A 128 6.08 -7.68 -23.65
N SER A 129 5.37 -8.63 -24.24
CA SER A 129 4.32 -9.38 -23.56
C SER A 129 4.38 -10.85 -23.96
N THR A 130 4.04 -11.74 -23.02
CA THR A 130 3.93 -13.17 -23.27
C THR A 130 2.49 -13.58 -23.60
N VAL A 131 1.54 -12.68 -23.41
CA VAL A 131 0.10 -12.88 -23.65
C VAL A 131 -0.47 -11.72 -24.46
N PRO A 132 -1.60 -11.91 -25.18
CA PRO A 132 -2.31 -10.80 -25.80
C PRO A 132 -2.79 -9.79 -24.74
N LEU A 133 -2.57 -8.49 -24.98
CA LEU A 133 -2.95 -7.41 -24.07
C LEU A 133 -4.22 -6.75 -24.60
N THR A 134 -5.38 -7.36 -24.36
CA THR A 134 -6.65 -6.91 -24.91
C THR A 134 -7.19 -5.66 -24.20
N LYS A 135 -6.89 -5.50 -22.90
CA LYS A 135 -7.32 -4.37 -22.08
C LYS A 135 -6.56 -3.07 -22.36
N LEU A 136 -5.39 -3.13 -23.00
CA LEU A 136 -4.59 -1.96 -23.38
C LEU A 136 -4.92 -1.46 -24.79
N GLY A 137 -5.89 -2.07 -25.46
CA GLY A 137 -6.34 -1.66 -26.79
C GLY A 137 -5.45 -2.16 -27.94
N PRO A 138 -5.60 -1.57 -29.15
CA PRO A 138 -5.00 -2.11 -30.37
C PRO A 138 -3.49 -1.94 -30.48
N ASP A 139 -2.92 -0.97 -29.76
CA ASP A 139 -1.46 -0.72 -29.78
C ASP A 139 -0.92 -0.56 -28.34
N PRO A 140 -0.76 -1.68 -27.61
CA PRO A 140 -0.31 -1.65 -26.22
C PRO A 140 1.06 -1.02 -26.01
N GLN A 141 1.98 -1.20 -26.96
CA GLN A 141 3.33 -0.64 -26.90
C GLN A 141 3.33 0.88 -27.01
N LYS A 142 2.54 1.42 -27.93
CA LYS A 142 2.42 2.87 -28.10
C LYS A 142 1.78 3.51 -26.86
N LEU A 143 0.70 2.92 -26.34
CA LEU A 143 0.04 3.38 -25.12
C LEU A 143 0.99 3.35 -23.91
N ALA A 144 1.67 2.23 -23.69
CA ALA A 144 2.65 2.11 -22.60
C ALA A 144 3.77 3.14 -22.70
N THR A 145 4.28 3.39 -23.91
CA THR A 145 5.31 4.41 -24.17
C THR A 145 4.77 5.82 -23.89
N GLN A 146 3.53 6.10 -24.25
CA GLN A 146 2.90 7.39 -23.98
C GLN A 146 2.74 7.61 -22.47
N ILE A 147 2.20 6.64 -21.74
CA ILE A 147 2.07 6.70 -20.28
C ILE A 147 3.44 6.93 -19.62
N MET A 148 4.45 6.16 -20.00
CA MET A 148 5.80 6.34 -19.44
C MET A 148 6.36 7.75 -19.66
N ARG A 149 6.08 8.37 -20.81
CA ARG A 149 6.51 9.75 -21.11
C ARG A 149 5.82 10.76 -20.18
N GLU A 150 4.53 10.58 -19.88
CA GLU A 150 3.81 11.43 -18.92
C GLU A 150 4.46 11.39 -17.53
N TYR A 151 4.98 10.21 -17.13
CA TYR A 151 5.76 10.06 -15.90
C TYR A 151 7.25 10.40 -16.04
N ARG A 152 7.65 11.05 -17.15
CA ARG A 152 9.05 11.47 -17.44
C ARG A 152 10.04 10.29 -17.48
N ILE A 153 9.57 9.13 -17.89
CA ILE A 153 10.40 7.93 -18.06
C ILE A 153 10.72 7.78 -19.55
N THR A 154 11.98 8.00 -19.91
CA THR A 154 12.45 7.95 -21.30
C THR A 154 13.06 6.60 -21.67
N SER A 155 13.46 5.80 -20.67
CA SER A 155 14.11 4.51 -20.88
C SER A 155 13.68 3.53 -19.81
N ALA A 156 13.11 2.40 -20.23
CA ALA A 156 12.65 1.33 -19.35
C ALA A 156 12.49 0.01 -20.11
N ASP A 157 12.57 -1.10 -19.39
CA ASP A 157 12.10 -2.41 -19.84
C ASP A 157 10.80 -2.75 -19.15
N LEU A 158 9.80 -3.15 -19.90
CA LEU A 158 8.52 -3.62 -19.42
C LEU A 158 8.18 -4.97 -20.05
N LEU A 159 7.93 -5.97 -19.21
CA LEU A 159 7.50 -7.30 -19.64
C LEU A 159 6.18 -7.64 -18.91
N ALA A 160 5.08 -7.73 -19.66
CA ALA A 160 3.79 -8.17 -19.16
C ALA A 160 3.58 -9.66 -19.40
N ARG A 161 3.22 -10.41 -18.35
CA ARG A 161 2.93 -11.85 -18.41
C ARG A 161 1.45 -12.16 -18.23
N GLU A 162 0.64 -11.14 -18.01
CA GLU A 162 -0.82 -11.23 -17.96
C GLU A 162 -1.48 -10.05 -18.66
N ASP A 163 -2.78 -10.17 -18.99
CA ASP A 163 -3.55 -9.10 -19.64
C ASP A 163 -3.95 -8.05 -18.60
N ILE A 164 -3.27 -6.91 -18.61
CA ILE A 164 -3.38 -5.83 -17.63
C ILE A 164 -4.20 -4.65 -18.15
N SER A 165 -4.87 -3.96 -17.23
CA SER A 165 -5.54 -2.68 -17.51
C SER A 165 -4.55 -1.51 -17.53
N VAL A 166 -5.03 -0.34 -18.00
CA VAL A 166 -4.26 0.91 -17.96
C VAL A 166 -3.90 1.29 -16.53
N ASP A 167 -4.86 1.15 -15.60
CA ASP A 167 -4.63 1.49 -14.19
C ASP A 167 -3.58 0.59 -13.54
N GLN A 168 -3.63 -0.71 -13.82
CA GLN A 168 -2.61 -1.66 -13.38
C GLN A 168 -1.21 -1.34 -13.94
N LEU A 169 -1.15 -0.92 -15.21
CA LEU A 169 0.10 -0.47 -15.81
C LEU A 169 0.65 0.79 -15.12
N VAL A 170 -0.22 1.76 -14.83
CA VAL A 170 0.15 2.97 -14.09
C VAL A 170 0.63 2.62 -12.68
N ASP A 171 -0.07 1.74 -11.98
CA ASP A 171 0.32 1.30 -10.64
C ASP A 171 1.72 0.66 -10.61
N VAL A 172 2.05 -0.16 -11.62
CA VAL A 172 3.38 -0.75 -11.77
C VAL A 172 4.46 0.31 -12.02
N ILE A 173 4.17 1.30 -12.88
CA ILE A 173 5.11 2.39 -13.22
C ILE A 173 5.37 3.29 -12.01
N VAL A 174 4.33 3.60 -11.24
CA VAL A 174 4.39 4.46 -10.04
C VAL A 174 4.91 3.68 -8.82
N GLY A 175 4.82 2.35 -8.84
CA GLY A 175 5.20 1.48 -7.73
C GLY A 175 4.13 1.39 -6.66
N ASN A 176 2.87 1.50 -7.02
CA ASN A 176 1.73 1.21 -6.14
C ASN A 176 1.67 -0.29 -5.82
N ARG A 177 1.11 -0.61 -4.65
CA ARG A 177 1.05 -2.00 -4.13
C ARG A 177 -0.32 -2.31 -3.56
#